data_ed41449357f9e3af34f9ca00472e4047
#
_entry.id   ed41449357f9e3af34f9ca00472e4047
#
_cell.length_a   1.000
_cell.length_b   1.000
_cell.length_c   1.000
_cell.angle_alpha   90.00
_cell.angle_beta   90.00
_cell.angle_gamma   90.00
#
_symmetry.space_group_name_H-M   'P 1'
#
loop_
_entity.id
_entity.type
_entity.pdbx_description
1 polymer ?
#
loop_
_entity_poly.entity_id
_entity_poly.type
_entity_poly.pdbx_seq_one_letter_code
_entity_poly.pdbx_strand_id
1 'polypeptide(L)'
;MANFHLEVKTISRGRGQSLTGSISYITGHTLRDPHLEKTFYHRRDDVLWRQIFLPCEAPEAFKDIQYLCDRMEQAERRWDARTARVLIGSLPNELPVSEIIRISDTFIRKNFTCRGLCAVAAIHEGRNKAAPENNNPHVHIIVSTRKLGPEGFSPLKCRELDRREFILFWRKEWAEVQNQAYARNHLRIRVSHESLEIQGIRKREPTIHLSAADWRREQRGERTPAGDRKRAIAVRNMERERQHTAPERRCNLSRTR
;
A
#
# COMPACT_ATOMS: atom_id res chain seq x y z
N MET A 1 -0.80 0.70 17.44
CA MET A 1 -2.03 1.40 16.99
C MET A 1 -2.21 1.08 15.51
N ALA A 2 -3.33 0.45 15.12
CA ALA A 2 -3.56 0.05 13.75
C ALA A 2 -3.52 1.27 12.80
N ASN A 3 -2.75 1.16 11.74
CA ASN A 3 -2.56 2.22 10.76
C ASN A 3 -3.21 1.81 9.44
N PHE A 4 -4.27 2.54 9.04
CA PHE A 4 -4.88 2.34 7.73
C PHE A 4 -4.23 3.25 6.70
N HIS A 5 -3.69 2.64 5.65
CA HIS A 5 -3.22 3.36 4.47
C HIS A 5 -3.44 2.52 3.22
N LEU A 6 -4.02 3.13 2.19
CA LEU A 6 -4.01 2.61 0.82
C LEU A 6 -3.85 3.80 -0.13
N GLU A 7 -2.73 3.83 -0.82
CA GLU A 7 -2.42 4.80 -1.87
C GLU A 7 -2.54 4.14 -3.24
N VAL A 8 -3.11 4.86 -4.21
CA VAL A 8 -3.23 4.41 -5.59
C VAL A 8 -2.56 5.41 -6.51
N LYS A 9 -1.60 4.93 -7.30
CA LYS A 9 -0.81 5.71 -8.27
C LYS A 9 -0.83 5.02 -9.63
N THR A 10 -0.25 5.67 -10.62
CA THR A 10 -0.01 5.08 -11.95
C THR A 10 1.46 5.19 -12.30
N ILE A 11 2.00 4.16 -12.96
CA ILE A 11 3.30 4.23 -13.64
C ILE A 11 3.04 4.82 -15.02
N SER A 12 3.79 5.85 -15.39
CA SER A 12 3.64 6.56 -16.66
C SER A 12 4.99 6.81 -17.31
N ARG A 13 5.13 6.40 -18.57
CA ARG A 13 6.32 6.69 -19.39
C ARG A 13 6.54 8.20 -19.54
N GLY A 14 5.46 8.97 -19.77
CA GLY A 14 5.55 10.44 -19.89
C GLY A 14 6.08 11.15 -18.63
N ARG A 15 6.19 10.43 -17.50
CA ARG A 15 6.85 10.89 -16.27
C ARG A 15 8.25 10.30 -16.07
N GLY A 16 8.81 9.65 -17.09
CA GLY A 16 10.10 8.98 -17.00
C GLY A 16 10.11 7.73 -16.10
N GLN A 17 8.94 7.14 -15.83
CA GLN A 17 8.83 5.95 -14.99
C GLN A 17 8.84 4.68 -15.84
N SER A 18 9.59 3.66 -15.38
CA SER A 18 9.63 2.32 -15.98
C SER A 18 8.76 1.35 -15.18
N LEU A 19 7.92 0.59 -15.87
CA LEU A 19 7.17 -0.52 -15.28
C LEU A 19 8.12 -1.61 -14.81
N THR A 20 9.03 -2.05 -15.70
CA THR A 20 10.04 -3.07 -15.41
C THR A 20 10.93 -2.67 -14.24
N GLY A 21 11.38 -1.40 -14.21
CA GLY A 21 12.13 -0.87 -13.08
C GLY A 21 11.34 -0.86 -11.78
N SER A 22 10.05 -0.57 -11.84
CA SER A 22 9.16 -0.60 -10.67
C SER A 22 8.94 -2.03 -10.16
N ILE A 23 8.74 -3.00 -11.04
CA ILE A 23 8.60 -4.42 -10.67
C ILE A 23 9.92 -4.94 -10.10
N SER A 24 11.07 -4.64 -10.74
CA SER A 24 12.40 -4.97 -10.22
C SER A 24 12.59 -4.42 -8.79
N TYR A 25 12.21 -3.16 -8.57
CA TYR A 25 12.33 -2.50 -7.27
C TYR A 25 11.52 -3.19 -6.17
N ILE A 26 10.26 -3.57 -6.42
CA ILE A 26 9.44 -4.19 -5.39
C ILE A 26 9.77 -5.66 -5.16
N THR A 27 10.25 -6.38 -6.18
CA THR A 27 10.48 -7.82 -6.09
C THR A 27 11.93 -8.20 -5.78
N GLY A 28 12.87 -7.30 -6.04
CA GLY A 28 14.31 -7.58 -5.95
C GLY A 28 14.85 -8.44 -7.11
N HIS A 29 14.06 -8.68 -8.16
CA HIS A 29 14.54 -9.39 -9.35
C HIS A 29 15.35 -8.46 -10.26
N THR A 30 16.40 -9.01 -10.86
CA THR A 30 17.09 -8.36 -11.98
C THR A 30 16.23 -8.49 -13.22
N LEU A 31 15.78 -7.38 -13.80
CA LEU A 31 14.90 -7.34 -14.95
C LEU A 31 15.43 -6.39 -16.02
N ARG A 32 15.36 -6.80 -17.29
CA ARG A 32 15.72 -5.97 -18.43
C ARG A 32 14.49 -5.28 -18.98
N ASP A 33 14.56 -3.97 -19.15
CA ASP A 33 13.54 -3.16 -19.82
C ASP A 33 13.94 -3.01 -21.30
N PRO A 34 13.24 -3.67 -22.24
CA PRO A 34 13.59 -3.61 -23.64
C PRO A 34 13.29 -2.24 -24.28
N HIS A 35 12.37 -1.46 -23.71
CA HIS A 35 12.00 -0.14 -24.18
C HIS A 35 13.07 0.93 -23.85
N LEU A 36 13.71 0.79 -22.67
CA LEU A 36 14.78 1.68 -22.24
C LEU A 36 16.18 1.10 -22.52
N GLU A 37 16.27 -0.11 -23.05
CA GLU A 37 17.52 -0.89 -23.25
C GLU A 37 18.35 -0.97 -21.96
N LYS A 38 17.68 -0.99 -20.80
CA LYS A 38 18.29 -0.91 -19.49
C LYS A 38 17.97 -2.13 -18.64
N THR A 39 18.96 -2.64 -17.93
CA THR A 39 18.77 -3.65 -16.89
C THR A 39 18.66 -2.98 -15.54
N PHE A 40 17.58 -3.28 -14.81
CA PHE A 40 17.37 -2.85 -13.44
C PHE A 40 17.83 -3.95 -12.49
N TYR A 41 18.63 -3.54 -11.53
CA TYR A 41 19.11 -4.41 -10.47
C TYR A 41 18.84 -3.74 -9.13
N HIS A 42 17.96 -4.34 -8.33
CA HIS A 42 17.60 -3.87 -7.01
C HIS A 42 17.81 -4.99 -5.99
N ARG A 43 18.94 -4.96 -5.28
CA ARG A 43 19.13 -5.88 -4.15
C ARG A 43 18.22 -5.45 -3.00
N ARG A 44 17.36 -6.38 -2.56
CA ARG A 44 16.43 -6.16 -1.45
C ARG A 44 16.50 -7.34 -0.48
N ASP A 45 16.71 -7.02 0.78
CA ASP A 45 16.76 -7.99 1.90
C ASP A 45 15.54 -7.87 2.83
N ASP A 46 14.62 -6.95 2.52
CA ASP A 46 13.41 -6.66 3.29
C ASP A 46 12.13 -7.19 2.64
N VAL A 47 12.23 -8.00 1.58
CA VAL A 47 11.08 -8.63 0.92
C VAL A 47 10.69 -9.90 1.68
N LEU A 48 9.54 -9.86 2.37
CA LEU A 48 8.99 -11.01 3.09
C LEU A 48 8.28 -12.00 2.17
N TRP A 49 7.68 -11.50 1.09
CA TRP A 49 6.90 -12.30 0.15
C TRP A 49 6.74 -11.57 -1.17
N ARG A 50 6.65 -12.34 -2.27
CA ARG A 50 6.37 -11.86 -3.61
C ARG A 50 5.63 -12.89 -4.43
N GLN A 51 4.72 -12.45 -5.31
CA GLN A 51 3.93 -13.35 -6.15
C GLN A 51 3.43 -12.64 -7.41
N ILE A 52 3.33 -13.41 -8.50
CA ILE A 52 2.61 -13.04 -9.71
C ILE A 52 1.18 -13.59 -9.59
N PHE A 53 0.20 -12.74 -9.88
CA PHE A 53 -1.21 -13.08 -9.90
C PHE A 53 -1.72 -13.01 -11.33
N LEU A 54 -2.23 -14.13 -11.82
CA LEU A 54 -2.75 -14.26 -13.16
C LEU A 54 -4.25 -14.62 -13.12
N PRO A 55 -5.04 -14.15 -14.10
CA PRO A 55 -6.37 -14.71 -14.36
C PRO A 55 -6.27 -16.20 -14.70
N CYS A 56 -7.37 -16.94 -14.49
CA CYS A 56 -7.38 -18.40 -14.73
C CYS A 56 -7.08 -18.81 -16.17
N GLU A 57 -7.43 -17.96 -17.13
CA GLU A 57 -7.24 -18.23 -18.58
C GLU A 57 -5.90 -17.71 -19.12
N ALA A 58 -5.04 -17.14 -18.27
CA ALA A 58 -3.76 -16.61 -18.70
C ALA A 58 -2.81 -17.72 -19.14
N PRO A 59 -2.08 -17.53 -20.27
CA PRO A 59 -1.09 -18.49 -20.73
C PRO A 59 0.03 -18.71 -19.70
N GLU A 60 0.54 -19.93 -19.61
CA GLU A 60 1.56 -20.36 -18.64
C GLU A 60 2.83 -19.49 -18.70
N ALA A 61 3.21 -19.03 -19.90
CA ALA A 61 4.38 -18.17 -20.10
C ALA A 61 4.36 -16.89 -19.25
N PHE A 62 3.18 -16.39 -18.85
CA PHE A 62 3.06 -15.20 -18.01
C PHE A 62 3.46 -15.43 -16.54
N LYS A 63 3.76 -16.65 -16.13
CA LYS A 63 4.37 -16.96 -14.84
C LYS A 63 5.84 -16.54 -14.79
N ASP A 64 6.51 -16.40 -15.94
CA ASP A 64 7.82 -15.78 -16.01
C ASP A 64 7.69 -14.26 -15.86
N ILE A 65 8.41 -13.71 -14.87
CA ILE A 65 8.30 -12.28 -14.51
C ILE A 65 8.86 -11.36 -15.59
N GLN A 66 9.94 -11.80 -16.30
CA GLN A 66 10.51 -11.01 -17.39
C GLN A 66 9.54 -11.00 -18.59
N TYR A 67 9.01 -12.16 -18.96
CA TYR A 67 8.02 -12.27 -20.02
C TYR A 67 6.78 -11.41 -19.71
N LEU A 68 6.26 -11.46 -18.50
CA LEU A 68 5.14 -10.62 -18.06
C LEU A 68 5.45 -9.13 -18.23
N CYS A 69 6.63 -8.66 -17.78
CA CYS A 69 7.05 -7.27 -17.92
C CYS A 69 7.11 -6.85 -19.39
N ASP A 70 7.76 -7.68 -20.24
CA ASP A 70 7.92 -7.41 -21.66
C ASP A 70 6.56 -7.30 -22.36
N ARG A 71 5.64 -8.21 -22.06
CA ARG A 71 4.30 -8.20 -22.65
C ARG A 71 3.43 -7.03 -22.16
N MET A 72 3.56 -6.64 -20.88
CA MET A 72 2.88 -5.44 -20.34
C MET A 72 3.40 -4.16 -21.00
N GLU A 73 4.72 -4.04 -21.20
CA GLU A 73 5.32 -2.91 -21.90
C GLU A 73 4.92 -2.86 -23.38
N GLN A 74 4.96 -3.99 -24.09
CA GLN A 74 4.59 -4.09 -25.51
C GLN A 74 3.11 -3.78 -25.77
N ALA A 75 2.22 -4.07 -24.82
CA ALA A 75 0.81 -3.73 -24.92
C ALA A 75 0.55 -2.23 -24.98
N GLU A 76 1.52 -1.40 -24.57
CA GLU A 76 1.40 0.05 -24.51
C GLU A 76 2.22 0.72 -25.63
N ARG A 77 1.52 1.27 -26.64
CA ARG A 77 2.15 1.83 -27.84
C ARG A 77 2.61 3.28 -27.69
N ARG A 78 1.93 4.08 -26.84
CA ARG A 78 2.21 5.52 -26.74
C ARG A 78 3.45 5.77 -25.89
N TRP A 79 4.21 6.81 -26.26
CA TRP A 79 5.39 7.26 -25.52
C TRP A 79 5.06 7.77 -24.11
N ASP A 80 3.85 8.33 -23.90
CA ASP A 80 3.34 8.86 -22.63
C ASP A 80 2.42 7.86 -21.90
N ALA A 81 2.40 6.60 -22.30
CA ALA A 81 1.45 5.62 -21.80
C ALA A 81 1.52 5.46 -20.26
N ARG A 82 0.34 5.30 -19.66
CA ARG A 82 0.21 4.72 -18.33
C ARG A 82 0.29 3.21 -18.47
N THR A 83 1.34 2.60 -17.94
CA THR A 83 1.67 1.18 -18.14
C THR A 83 1.06 0.27 -17.07
N ALA A 84 0.92 0.78 -15.85
CA ALA A 84 0.32 0.02 -14.74
C ALA A 84 -0.32 0.94 -13.70
N ARG A 85 -1.16 0.35 -12.84
CA ARG A 85 -1.60 0.93 -11.56
C ARG A 85 -0.71 0.39 -10.45
N VAL A 86 -0.36 1.25 -9.50
CA VAL A 86 0.37 0.87 -8.30
C VAL A 86 -0.50 1.14 -7.10
N LEU A 87 -0.69 0.12 -6.27
CA LEU A 87 -1.30 0.27 -4.96
C LEU A 87 -0.23 0.01 -3.89
N ILE A 88 -0.21 0.85 -2.85
CA ILE A 88 0.65 0.66 -1.69
C ILE A 88 -0.26 0.64 -0.47
N GLY A 89 -0.32 -0.51 0.19
CA GLY A 89 -1.18 -0.73 1.36
C GLY A 89 -0.38 -1.03 2.62
N SER A 90 -0.68 -0.34 3.74
CA SER A 90 -0.12 -0.72 5.05
C SER A 90 -0.69 -2.06 5.48
N LEU A 91 0.12 -2.87 6.12
CA LEU A 91 -0.26 -4.16 6.68
C LEU A 91 -0.15 -4.13 8.21
N PRO A 92 -0.98 -4.92 8.91
CA PRO A 92 -0.92 -5.02 10.36
C PRO A 92 0.42 -5.58 10.85
N ASN A 93 1.09 -4.87 11.75
CA ASN A 93 2.31 -5.36 12.41
C ASN A 93 1.99 -6.32 13.56
N GLU A 94 0.74 -6.34 13.99
CA GLU A 94 0.24 -7.18 15.08
C GLU A 94 -0.12 -8.60 14.63
N LEU A 95 -0.15 -8.86 13.31
CA LEU A 95 -0.51 -10.15 12.73
C LEU A 95 0.72 -10.91 12.25
N PRO A 96 0.69 -12.25 12.28
CA PRO A 96 1.77 -13.06 11.72
C PRO A 96 1.89 -12.89 10.21
N VAL A 97 3.08 -13.16 9.67
CA VAL A 97 3.38 -13.01 8.23
C VAL A 97 2.39 -13.78 7.34
N SER A 98 1.95 -14.95 7.77
CA SER A 98 0.95 -15.76 7.04
C SER A 98 -0.38 -15.03 6.86
N GLU A 99 -0.84 -14.28 7.88
CA GLU A 99 -2.08 -13.51 7.78
C GLU A 99 -1.93 -12.25 6.93
N ILE A 100 -0.79 -11.55 6.99
CA ILE A 100 -0.56 -10.39 6.11
C ILE A 100 -0.42 -10.82 4.64
N ILE A 101 0.12 -12.00 4.36
CA ILE A 101 0.12 -12.59 3.01
C ILE A 101 -1.33 -12.89 2.59
N ARG A 102 -2.14 -13.51 3.47
CA ARG A 102 -3.55 -13.83 3.20
C ARG A 102 -4.39 -12.59 2.92
N ILE A 103 -4.19 -11.49 3.67
CA ILE A 103 -4.82 -10.19 3.41
C ILE A 103 -4.53 -9.74 1.97
N SER A 104 -3.25 -9.75 1.60
CA SER A 104 -2.78 -9.30 0.28
C SER A 104 -3.32 -10.18 -0.84
N ASP A 105 -3.22 -11.50 -0.71
CA ASP A 105 -3.72 -12.49 -1.68
C ASP A 105 -5.24 -12.34 -1.90
N THR A 106 -6.01 -12.30 -0.80
CA THR A 106 -7.47 -12.15 -0.86
C THR A 106 -7.88 -10.86 -1.55
N PHE A 107 -7.23 -9.74 -1.20
CA PHE A 107 -7.51 -8.44 -1.81
C PHE A 107 -7.21 -8.43 -3.31
N ILE A 108 -6.06 -8.98 -3.73
CA ILE A 108 -5.62 -8.98 -5.12
C ILE A 108 -6.55 -9.86 -5.97
N ARG A 109 -6.85 -11.06 -5.52
CA ARG A 109 -7.74 -11.98 -6.25
C ARG A 109 -9.12 -11.40 -6.41
N LYS A 110 -9.72 -10.91 -5.34
CA LYS A 110 -11.07 -10.35 -5.33
C LYS A 110 -11.21 -9.12 -6.22
N ASN A 111 -10.19 -8.27 -6.27
CA ASN A 111 -10.31 -6.96 -6.91
C ASN A 111 -9.71 -6.89 -8.33
N PHE A 112 -8.77 -7.75 -8.66
CA PHE A 112 -8.03 -7.66 -9.92
C PHE A 112 -8.10 -8.94 -10.75
N THR A 113 -7.66 -10.10 -10.24
CA THR A 113 -7.62 -11.32 -11.07
C THR A 113 -9.00 -11.81 -11.46
N CYS A 114 -10.02 -11.70 -10.59
CA CYS A 114 -11.39 -12.03 -10.93
C CYS A 114 -11.98 -11.12 -12.03
N ARG A 115 -11.35 -9.98 -12.30
CA ARG A 115 -11.71 -9.05 -13.38
C ARG A 115 -10.86 -9.25 -14.65
N GLY A 116 -10.04 -10.28 -14.69
CA GLY A 116 -9.14 -10.58 -15.80
C GLY A 116 -7.86 -9.74 -15.82
N LEU A 117 -7.50 -9.06 -14.73
CA LEU A 117 -6.25 -8.31 -14.63
C LEU A 117 -5.16 -9.15 -13.99
N CYS A 118 -3.91 -9.03 -14.48
CA CYS A 118 -2.77 -9.59 -13.79
C CYS A 118 -2.16 -8.56 -12.81
N ALA A 119 -1.47 -9.06 -11.80
CA ALA A 119 -0.75 -8.24 -10.85
C ALA A 119 0.56 -8.88 -10.42
N VAL A 120 1.54 -8.04 -10.07
CA VAL A 120 2.75 -8.44 -9.34
C VAL A 120 2.71 -7.77 -7.99
N ALA A 121 2.88 -8.55 -6.93
CA ALA A 121 2.86 -8.03 -5.57
C ALA A 121 4.09 -8.45 -4.79
N ALA A 122 4.53 -7.58 -3.87
CA ALA A 122 5.56 -7.89 -2.90
C ALA A 122 5.24 -7.22 -1.56
N ILE A 123 5.50 -7.92 -0.47
CA ILE A 123 5.39 -7.42 0.90
C ILE A 123 6.80 -7.07 1.37
N HIS A 124 6.97 -5.83 1.80
CA HIS A 124 8.19 -5.35 2.43
C HIS A 124 7.98 -5.26 3.94
N GLU A 125 9.00 -5.67 4.70
CA GLU A 125 8.96 -5.64 6.16
C GLU A 125 8.89 -4.22 6.72
N GLY A 126 9.49 -3.25 6.00
CA GLY A 126 9.53 -1.86 6.47
C GLY A 126 10.27 -1.71 7.80
N ARG A 127 11.45 -2.34 7.90
CA ARG A 127 12.25 -2.43 9.14
C ARG A 127 12.53 -1.10 9.78
N ASN A 128 12.26 -1.02 11.07
CA ASN A 128 12.79 -0.02 11.96
C ASN A 128 13.84 -0.67 12.87
N LYS A 129 15.13 -0.47 12.55
CA LYS A 129 16.23 -1.13 13.29
C LYS A 129 16.32 -0.71 14.76
N ALA A 130 15.86 0.50 15.09
CA ALA A 130 15.88 1.03 16.45
C ALA A 130 14.70 0.55 17.32
N ALA A 131 13.58 0.20 16.68
CA ALA A 131 12.34 -0.16 17.35
C ALA A 131 11.53 -1.13 16.45
N PRO A 132 11.82 -2.45 16.47
CA PRO A 132 11.17 -3.44 15.60
C PRO A 132 9.64 -3.50 15.75
N GLU A 133 9.13 -3.15 16.95
CA GLU A 133 7.69 -3.02 17.20
C GLU A 133 7.03 -1.90 16.37
N ASN A 134 7.83 -1.00 15.83
CA ASN A 134 7.42 0.07 14.92
C ASN A 134 7.74 -0.24 13.45
N ASN A 135 7.99 -1.50 13.11
CA ASN A 135 8.06 -1.92 11.72
C ASN A 135 6.78 -1.49 10.99
N ASN A 136 6.93 -1.16 9.71
CA ASN A 136 5.81 -0.74 8.88
C ASN A 136 5.66 -1.71 7.69
N PRO A 137 5.19 -2.94 7.94
CA PRO A 137 4.96 -3.87 6.85
C PRO A 137 3.95 -3.29 5.87
N HIS A 138 4.27 -3.39 4.59
CA HIS A 138 3.41 -2.85 3.54
C HIS A 138 3.52 -3.67 2.26
N VAL A 139 2.41 -3.74 1.55
CA VAL A 139 2.36 -4.41 0.25
C VAL A 139 2.43 -3.39 -0.87
N HIS A 140 3.24 -3.69 -1.87
CA HIS A 140 3.21 -3.07 -3.18
C HIS A 140 2.48 -4.00 -4.15
N ILE A 141 1.52 -3.48 -4.89
CA ILE A 141 0.75 -4.22 -5.89
C ILE A 141 0.83 -3.43 -7.19
N ILE A 142 1.41 -4.02 -8.23
CA ILE A 142 1.46 -3.44 -9.58
C ILE A 142 0.48 -4.22 -10.44
N VAL A 143 -0.56 -3.54 -10.93
CA VAL A 143 -1.69 -4.13 -11.65
C VAL A 143 -1.68 -3.67 -13.09
N SER A 144 -1.92 -4.58 -14.03
CA SER A 144 -2.06 -4.27 -15.46
C SER A 144 -3.18 -3.27 -15.72
N THR A 145 -3.04 -2.48 -16.80
CA THR A 145 -4.10 -1.58 -17.26
C THR A 145 -5.08 -2.26 -18.21
N ARG A 146 -4.75 -3.48 -18.66
CA ARG A 146 -5.50 -4.28 -19.63
C ARG A 146 -5.79 -5.65 -19.08
N LYS A 147 -6.90 -6.26 -19.51
CA LYS A 147 -7.20 -7.65 -19.20
C LYS A 147 -6.23 -8.56 -19.94
N LEU A 148 -5.86 -9.65 -19.27
CA LEU A 148 -5.06 -10.73 -19.80
C LEU A 148 -5.97 -11.94 -20.02
N GLY A 149 -6.09 -12.37 -21.25
CA GLY A 149 -6.83 -13.56 -21.66
C GLY A 149 -5.92 -14.59 -22.33
N PRO A 150 -6.50 -15.65 -22.94
CA PRO A 150 -5.74 -16.73 -23.58
C PRO A 150 -4.80 -16.23 -24.70
N GLU A 151 -5.21 -15.21 -25.44
CA GLU A 151 -4.44 -14.62 -26.54
C GLU A 151 -3.46 -13.52 -26.09
N GLY A 152 -3.36 -13.26 -24.79
CA GLY A 152 -2.54 -12.20 -24.23
C GLY A 152 -3.35 -10.96 -23.79
N PHE A 153 -2.70 -9.79 -23.78
CA PHE A 153 -3.34 -8.57 -23.33
C PHE A 153 -4.38 -8.01 -24.32
N SER A 154 -5.55 -7.67 -23.79
CA SER A 154 -6.61 -6.99 -24.55
C SER A 154 -6.10 -5.70 -25.20
N PRO A 155 -6.55 -5.36 -26.43
CA PRO A 155 -6.24 -4.07 -27.06
C PRO A 155 -6.88 -2.89 -26.32
N LEU A 156 -7.89 -3.12 -25.47
CA LEU A 156 -8.61 -2.08 -24.72
C LEU A 156 -8.14 -2.02 -23.27
N LYS A 157 -7.98 -0.79 -22.76
CA LYS A 157 -7.68 -0.53 -21.34
C LYS A 157 -8.95 -0.58 -20.48
N CYS A 158 -8.81 -1.07 -19.26
CA CYS A 158 -9.85 -1.00 -18.22
C CYS A 158 -9.87 0.40 -17.57
N ARG A 159 -10.34 1.41 -18.34
CA ARG A 159 -10.36 2.82 -17.89
C ARG A 159 -11.35 3.09 -16.78
N GLU A 160 -12.38 2.27 -16.65
CA GLU A 160 -13.33 2.34 -15.54
C GLU A 160 -12.66 2.27 -14.18
N LEU A 161 -11.55 1.53 -14.08
CA LEU A 161 -10.79 1.37 -12.83
C LEU A 161 -9.92 2.61 -12.49
N ASP A 162 -9.85 3.62 -13.37
CA ASP A 162 -9.17 4.89 -13.09
C ASP A 162 -10.09 5.92 -12.43
N ARG A 163 -11.39 5.61 -12.29
CA ARG A 163 -12.38 6.49 -11.69
C ARG A 163 -12.23 6.55 -10.18
N ARG A 164 -12.59 7.70 -9.60
CA ARG A 164 -12.49 7.95 -8.16
C ARG A 164 -13.31 6.93 -7.32
N GLU A 165 -14.44 6.48 -7.85
CA GLU A 165 -15.34 5.52 -7.20
C GLU A 165 -14.60 4.19 -6.93
N PHE A 166 -13.75 3.74 -7.87
CA PHE A 166 -12.95 2.53 -7.68
C PHE A 166 -11.85 2.72 -6.63
N ILE A 167 -11.24 3.90 -6.53
CA ILE A 167 -10.26 4.18 -5.48
C ILE A 167 -10.92 4.11 -4.10
N LEU A 168 -12.11 4.70 -3.94
CA LEU A 168 -12.87 4.64 -2.69
C LEU A 168 -13.32 3.21 -2.37
N PHE A 169 -13.77 2.47 -3.38
CA PHE A 169 -14.14 1.07 -3.25
C PHE A 169 -12.95 0.22 -2.79
N TRP A 170 -11.76 0.34 -3.41
CA TRP A 170 -10.57 -0.40 -2.98
C TRP A 170 -10.12 -0.02 -1.57
N ARG A 171 -10.25 1.23 -1.17
CA ARG A 171 -9.96 1.65 0.21
C ARG A 171 -10.89 0.96 1.21
N LYS A 172 -12.18 0.86 0.89
CA LYS A 172 -13.17 0.13 1.70
C LYS A 172 -12.82 -1.35 1.77
N GLU A 173 -12.57 -1.98 0.62
CA GLU A 173 -12.19 -3.40 0.54
C GLU A 173 -10.88 -3.70 1.31
N TRP A 174 -9.91 -2.77 1.25
CA TRP A 174 -8.65 -2.91 1.98
C TRP A 174 -8.85 -2.87 3.50
N ALA A 175 -9.74 -2.01 4.00
CA ALA A 175 -10.13 -2.00 5.40
C ALA A 175 -10.86 -3.28 5.79
N GLU A 176 -11.76 -3.77 4.95
CA GLU A 176 -12.57 -4.96 5.19
C GLU A 176 -11.71 -6.23 5.33
N VAL A 177 -10.79 -6.48 4.40
CA VAL A 177 -9.91 -7.67 4.47
C VAL A 177 -9.01 -7.66 5.70
N GLN A 178 -8.55 -6.47 6.14
CA GLN A 178 -7.78 -6.33 7.39
C GLN A 178 -8.66 -6.60 8.61
N ASN A 179 -9.87 -6.05 8.65
CA ASN A 179 -10.80 -6.25 9.76
C ASN A 179 -11.23 -7.71 9.91
N GLN A 180 -11.38 -8.42 8.80
CA GLN A 180 -11.62 -9.86 8.80
C GLN A 180 -10.41 -10.64 9.35
N ALA A 181 -9.19 -10.22 9.02
CA ALA A 181 -7.98 -10.84 9.58
C ALA A 181 -7.85 -10.59 11.08
N TYR A 182 -8.11 -9.37 11.55
CA TYR A 182 -8.16 -9.08 12.99
C TYR A 182 -9.20 -9.94 13.73
N ALA A 183 -10.39 -10.08 13.14
CA ALA A 183 -11.45 -10.90 13.73
C ALA A 183 -11.06 -12.38 13.81
N ARG A 184 -10.46 -12.94 12.75
CA ARG A 184 -9.97 -14.34 12.75
C ARG A 184 -8.91 -14.61 13.80
N ASN A 185 -8.10 -13.59 14.13
CA ASN A 185 -7.04 -13.68 15.14
C ASN A 185 -7.50 -13.17 16.51
N HIS A 186 -8.81 -13.04 16.73
CA HIS A 186 -9.41 -12.61 18.01
C HIS A 186 -8.92 -11.25 18.53
N LEU A 187 -8.42 -10.37 17.63
CA LEU A 187 -7.98 -9.04 17.98
C LEU A 187 -9.13 -8.03 17.91
N ARG A 188 -9.32 -7.24 18.97
CA ARG A 188 -10.34 -6.17 19.05
C ARG A 188 -9.93 -4.89 18.30
N ILE A 189 -9.04 -5.01 17.33
CA ILE A 189 -8.54 -3.91 16.51
C ILE A 189 -9.44 -3.76 15.29
N ARG A 190 -9.71 -2.52 14.89
CA ARG A 190 -10.44 -2.21 13.66
C ARG A 190 -9.77 -1.03 12.96
N VAL A 191 -9.77 -1.08 11.63
CA VAL A 191 -9.34 0.00 10.75
C VAL A 191 -10.52 0.48 9.91
N SER A 192 -10.50 1.76 9.54
CA SER A 192 -11.52 2.35 8.67
C SER A 192 -10.86 3.09 7.52
N HIS A 193 -11.49 3.04 6.35
CA HIS A 193 -11.12 3.80 5.17
C HIS A 193 -11.63 5.25 5.20
N GLU A 194 -12.53 5.55 6.11
CA GLU A 194 -13.15 6.86 6.27
C GLU A 194 -12.24 7.83 7.00
N SER A 195 -12.46 9.14 6.78
CA SER A 195 -11.78 10.18 7.54
C SER A 195 -12.18 10.14 9.02
N LEU A 196 -11.32 10.64 9.90
CA LEU A 196 -11.62 10.72 11.33
C LEU A 196 -12.91 11.51 11.61
N GLU A 197 -13.20 12.52 10.79
CA GLU A 197 -14.41 13.32 10.88
C GLU A 197 -15.68 12.49 10.64
N ILE A 198 -15.71 11.69 9.55
CA ILE A 198 -16.83 10.78 9.22
C ILE A 198 -17.00 9.72 10.32
N GLN A 199 -15.89 9.24 10.89
CA GLN A 199 -15.90 8.31 12.03
C GLN A 199 -16.36 8.96 13.35
N GLY A 200 -16.65 10.27 13.37
CA GLY A 200 -17.00 11.01 14.58
C GLY A 200 -15.83 11.22 15.55
N ILE A 201 -14.60 10.94 15.14
CA ILE A 201 -13.40 11.05 15.97
C ILE A 201 -12.89 12.50 15.91
N ARG A 202 -13.45 13.37 16.77
CA ARG A 202 -13.08 14.80 16.85
C ARG A 202 -11.83 15.06 17.70
N LYS A 203 -11.43 14.08 18.51
CA LYS A 203 -10.36 14.22 19.51
C LYS A 203 -8.95 14.01 18.95
N ARG A 204 -8.85 13.64 17.67
CA ARG A 204 -7.57 13.29 17.04
C ARG A 204 -7.42 14.00 15.70
N GLU A 205 -6.26 14.61 15.48
CA GLU A 205 -5.88 15.15 14.19
C GLU A 205 -5.32 14.04 13.30
N PRO A 206 -5.64 14.03 11.97
CA PRO A 206 -5.02 13.13 11.03
C PRO A 206 -3.50 13.35 10.97
N THR A 207 -2.74 12.27 10.94
CA THR A 207 -1.29 12.35 10.71
C THR A 207 -0.99 12.65 9.25
N ILE A 208 0.18 13.23 8.97
CA ILE A 208 0.64 13.45 7.60
C ILE A 208 1.65 12.38 7.18
N HIS A 209 1.62 12.01 5.92
CA HIS A 209 2.63 11.15 5.32
C HIS A 209 3.84 11.98 4.90
N LEU A 210 5.04 11.48 5.19
CA LEU A 210 6.26 12.08 4.68
C LEU A 210 6.51 11.61 3.24
N SER A 211 6.98 12.49 2.39
CA SER A 211 7.50 12.08 1.08
C SER A 211 8.68 11.12 1.26
N ALA A 212 8.97 10.27 0.28
CA ALA A 212 10.14 9.40 0.33
C ALA A 212 11.46 10.18 0.50
N ALA A 213 11.53 11.40 -0.03
CA ALA A 213 12.69 12.29 0.10
C ALA A 213 12.80 12.80 1.54
N ASP A 214 11.71 13.35 2.11
CA ASP A 214 11.69 13.84 3.50
C ASP A 214 11.97 12.71 4.48
N TRP A 215 11.35 11.53 4.25
CA TRP A 215 11.60 10.36 5.10
C TRP A 215 13.08 9.95 5.12
N ARG A 216 13.75 9.91 3.96
CA ARG A 216 15.20 9.60 3.89
C ARG A 216 16.04 10.64 4.61
N ARG A 217 15.69 11.92 4.52
CA ARG A 217 16.38 13.00 5.22
C ARG A 217 16.23 12.86 6.73
N GLU A 218 15.01 12.64 7.21
CA GLU A 218 14.72 12.41 8.64
C GLU A 218 15.48 11.17 9.18
N GLN A 219 15.61 10.09 8.36
CA GLN A 219 16.40 8.91 8.75
C GLN A 219 17.91 9.20 8.88
N ARG A 220 18.42 10.23 8.20
CA ARG A 220 19.80 10.70 8.36
C ARG A 220 19.97 11.71 9.50
N GLY A 221 18.91 11.99 10.27
CA GLY A 221 18.91 12.97 11.34
C GLY A 221 18.67 14.42 10.87
N GLU A 222 18.38 14.63 9.57
CA GLU A 222 18.06 15.95 9.05
C GLU A 222 16.59 16.27 9.34
N ARG A 223 16.32 17.43 9.98
CA ARG A 223 14.94 17.88 10.19
C ARG A 223 14.35 18.44 8.92
N THR A 224 13.08 18.09 8.67
CA THR A 224 12.32 18.61 7.54
C THR A 224 11.05 19.31 8.01
N PRO A 225 10.54 20.33 7.27
CA PRO A 225 9.28 21.01 7.64
C PRO A 225 8.09 20.05 7.73
N ALA A 226 8.05 19.00 6.90
CA ALA A 226 7.03 17.96 6.97
C ALA A 226 7.19 17.08 8.21
N GLY A 227 8.42 16.71 8.56
CA GLY A 227 8.75 15.96 9.77
C GLY A 227 8.37 16.73 11.03
N ASP A 228 8.68 18.03 11.07
CA ASP A 228 8.30 18.91 12.20
C ASP A 228 6.78 18.99 12.37
N ARG A 229 6.04 19.17 11.28
CA ARG A 229 4.56 19.15 11.32
C ARG A 229 4.03 17.80 11.81
N LYS A 230 4.61 16.69 11.37
CA LYS A 230 4.21 15.35 11.84
C LYS A 230 4.43 15.17 13.33
N ARG A 231 5.58 15.60 13.85
CA ARG A 231 5.89 15.59 15.30
C ARG A 231 4.91 16.47 16.09
N ALA A 232 4.65 17.68 15.61
CA ALA A 232 3.70 18.59 16.26
C ALA A 232 2.28 18.00 16.34
N ILE A 233 1.80 17.33 15.29
CA ILE A 233 0.51 16.62 15.31
C ILE A 233 0.54 15.49 16.34
N ALA A 234 1.62 14.72 16.40
CA ALA A 234 1.76 13.64 17.38
C ALA A 234 1.68 14.15 18.83
N VAL A 235 2.38 15.26 19.15
CA VAL A 235 2.34 15.89 20.46
C VAL A 235 0.91 16.33 20.82
N ARG A 236 0.23 17.07 19.92
CA ARG A 236 -1.16 17.50 20.16
C ARG A 236 -2.12 16.33 20.38
N ASN A 237 -1.95 15.26 19.63
CA ASN A 237 -2.79 14.05 19.80
C ASN A 237 -2.54 13.39 21.17
N MET A 238 -1.28 13.29 21.61
CA MET A 238 -0.95 12.77 22.94
C MET A 238 -1.51 13.65 24.07
N GLU A 239 -1.45 14.96 23.95
CA GLU A 239 -2.02 15.90 24.92
C GLU A 239 -3.54 15.74 25.03
N ARG A 240 -4.24 15.64 23.90
CA ARG A 240 -5.69 15.40 23.86
C ARG A 240 -6.07 14.05 24.49
N GLU A 241 -5.32 13.00 24.23
CA GLU A 241 -5.53 11.69 24.86
C GLU A 241 -5.36 11.77 26.39
N ARG A 242 -4.31 12.46 26.89
CA ARG A 242 -4.07 12.65 28.31
C ARG A 242 -5.20 13.44 29.02
N GLN A 243 -5.71 14.48 28.38
CA GLN A 243 -6.81 15.28 28.93
C GLN A 243 -8.10 14.48 29.11
N HIS A 244 -8.31 13.45 28.26
CA HIS A 244 -9.51 12.61 28.32
C HIS A 244 -9.38 11.36 29.19
N THR A 245 -8.14 10.95 29.52
CA THR A 245 -7.87 9.82 30.41
C THR A 245 -7.67 10.27 31.87
N ALA A 246 -7.56 11.58 32.11
CA ALA A 246 -7.53 12.10 33.51
C ALA A 246 -8.91 11.86 34.16
N PRO A 247 -8.97 11.14 35.30
CA PRO A 247 -10.23 10.97 36.01
C PRO A 247 -10.75 12.36 36.43
N GLU A 248 -12.04 12.62 36.17
CA GLU A 248 -12.73 13.79 36.71
C GLU A 248 -12.47 13.83 38.22
N ARG A 249 -11.63 14.74 38.66
CA ARG A 249 -11.53 15.06 40.10
C ARG A 249 -12.89 15.61 40.50
N ARG A 250 -13.75 14.74 41.06
CA ARG A 250 -14.96 15.17 41.75
C ARG A 250 -14.52 16.10 42.83
N CYS A 251 -14.78 17.39 42.63
CA CYS A 251 -14.66 18.41 43.66
C CYS A 251 -15.80 18.15 44.64
N ASN A 252 -15.61 17.25 45.62
CA ASN A 252 -16.47 17.14 46.78
C ASN A 252 -16.14 18.31 47.69
N LEU A 253 -16.76 19.46 47.44
CA LEU A 253 -16.94 20.49 48.41
C LEU A 253 -18.00 19.98 49.43
N SER A 254 -17.54 19.32 50.47
CA SER A 254 -18.33 19.08 51.67
C SER A 254 -18.71 20.42 52.28
N ARG A 255 -19.98 20.81 52.14
CA ARG A 255 -20.59 21.82 52.98
C ARG A 255 -20.76 21.20 54.37
N THR A 256 -19.88 21.56 55.27
CA THR A 256 -20.12 21.42 56.68
C THR A 256 -20.83 22.71 57.19
N ARG A 257 -21.99 22.51 57.68
CA ARG A 257 -22.60 23.44 58.68
C ARG A 257 -22.21 23.00 60.09
#